data_7483db459003b0206516d9c479f0d615
#
_entry.id   7483db459003b0206516d9c479f0d615
#
_cell.length_a   1.000
_cell.length_b   1.000
_cell.length_c   1.000
_cell.angle_alpha   90.00
_cell.angle_beta   90.00
_cell.angle_gamma   90.00
#
_symmetry.space_group_name_H-M   'P 1'
#
loop_
_entity.id
_entity.type
_entity.pdbx_description
1 polymer ?
#
loop_
_entity_poly.entity_id
_entity_poly.type
_entity_poly.pdbx_seq_one_letter_code
_entity_poly.pdbx_strand_id
1 'polypeptide(L)'
;MSEPLFLQSVMQEKIWGGTKLHDVFGYEIPSNHVGEYWAISAHPNGVSTVKNGCFAGQKLDALYAEHRELFGNRPEPVFPLLTKILDANDWLSVQVHPDDAYGLEHEGELGKTECWYVIAADEGAEIIYGHNAKSKEELRQQVESKDWDHLLTKIPVKAGDFFYVPSGTMHAIGSGILILETQQSSDTTYRVYDFDRKDDAGNLRELHLEQSIDVLTIGEPANSRPVTIQADSLTSTLLVANDFFAVYKWDIAGSVNFKKTADYSLVSVLEGIGELEVDGSVYPLEKGEHFILPSDVTEWTLSGDMQLIVSHP
;
A
#
# COMPACT_ATOMS: atom_id res chain seq x y z
N MET A 1 -28.05 -3.52 10.43
CA MET A 1 -27.98 -2.65 9.26
C MET A 1 -26.54 -2.69 8.80
N SER A 2 -26.35 -3.03 7.56
CA SER A 2 -25.03 -3.07 6.93
C SER A 2 -24.52 -1.64 6.82
N GLU A 3 -23.30 -1.39 7.27
CA GLU A 3 -22.69 -0.05 7.22
C GLU A 3 -21.21 -0.14 6.85
N PRO A 4 -20.65 0.87 6.17
CA PRO A 4 -19.21 0.93 5.91
C PRO A 4 -18.46 1.13 7.22
N LEU A 5 -17.26 0.59 7.31
CA LEU A 5 -16.37 0.75 8.47
C LEU A 5 -15.33 1.84 8.13
N PHE A 6 -15.58 3.07 8.54
CA PHE A 6 -14.61 4.16 8.43
C PHE A 6 -13.50 3.99 9.46
N LEU A 7 -12.26 4.23 9.05
CA LEU A 7 -11.11 3.91 9.88
C LEU A 7 -10.34 5.15 10.32
N GLN A 8 -9.92 5.15 11.57
CA GLN A 8 -8.88 6.00 12.09
C GLN A 8 -7.54 5.28 11.87
N SER A 9 -6.68 5.91 11.11
CA SER A 9 -5.40 5.39 10.68
C SER A 9 -4.29 5.64 11.71
N VAL A 10 -3.12 5.03 11.49
CA VAL A 10 -1.94 5.19 12.34
C VAL A 10 -0.81 5.82 11.53
N MET A 11 -0.13 6.81 12.10
CA MET A 11 1.03 7.46 11.50
C MET A 11 2.33 6.90 12.06
N GLN A 12 3.34 6.78 11.21
CA GLN A 12 4.68 6.32 11.56
C GLN A 12 5.71 7.37 11.13
N GLU A 13 6.52 7.81 12.10
CA GLU A 13 7.66 8.67 11.81
C GLU A 13 8.80 7.85 11.21
N LYS A 14 9.42 8.37 10.17
CA LYS A 14 10.53 7.75 9.45
C LYS A 14 11.61 8.80 9.15
N ILE A 15 12.87 8.39 9.15
CA ILE A 15 13.99 9.31 8.85
C ILE A 15 13.92 9.94 7.45
N TRP A 16 13.13 9.36 6.56
CA TRP A 16 12.89 9.81 5.19
C TRP A 16 11.52 10.48 5.02
N GLY A 17 10.70 10.55 6.09
CA GLY A 17 9.36 11.12 6.05
C GLY A 17 9.33 12.63 5.85
N GLY A 18 8.17 13.16 5.52
CA GLY A 18 7.95 14.56 5.18
C GLY A 18 6.63 15.12 5.70
N THR A 19 6.11 16.10 4.98
CA THR A 19 4.87 16.83 5.32
C THR A 19 3.77 16.69 4.27
N LYS A 20 3.99 15.93 3.17
CA LYS A 20 3.01 15.82 2.08
C LYS A 20 1.70 15.18 2.53
N LEU A 21 1.70 14.36 3.59
CA LEU A 21 0.47 13.87 4.20
C LEU A 21 -0.42 15.00 4.72
N HIS A 22 0.18 16.06 5.28
CA HIS A 22 -0.53 17.29 5.64
C HIS A 22 -0.85 18.14 4.41
N ASP A 23 0.14 18.40 3.57
CA ASP A 23 0.02 19.37 2.48
C ASP A 23 -0.98 18.92 1.40
N VAL A 24 -1.09 17.61 1.16
CA VAL A 24 -1.93 17.02 0.12
C VAL A 24 -3.29 16.58 0.65
N PHE A 25 -3.34 16.00 1.85
CA PHE A 25 -4.56 15.42 2.43
C PHE A 25 -5.16 16.22 3.59
N GLY A 26 -4.43 17.21 4.12
CA GLY A 26 -4.87 17.99 5.27
C GLY A 26 -4.80 17.23 6.61
N TYR A 27 -4.11 16.09 6.66
CA TYR A 27 -3.99 15.32 7.91
C TYR A 27 -3.22 16.08 8.98
N GLU A 28 -3.65 15.94 10.22
CA GLU A 28 -2.89 16.43 11.37
C GLU A 28 -1.71 15.49 11.63
N ILE A 29 -0.50 15.93 11.27
CA ILE A 29 0.74 15.15 11.45
C ILE A 29 1.43 15.52 12.76
N PRO A 30 1.97 14.54 13.51
CA PRO A 30 2.64 14.80 14.80
C PRO A 30 4.00 15.51 14.65
N SER A 31 4.63 15.42 13.49
CA SER A 31 5.93 16.04 13.19
C SER A 31 6.13 16.22 11.69
N ASN A 32 7.25 16.85 11.29
CA ASN A 32 7.65 17.00 9.89
C ASN A 32 8.38 15.77 9.30
N HIS A 33 8.33 14.63 9.98
CA HIS A 33 9.01 13.39 9.61
C HIS A 33 8.05 12.19 9.53
N VAL A 34 6.77 12.44 9.19
CA VAL A 34 5.81 11.34 9.01
C VAL A 34 6.03 10.73 7.64
N GLY A 35 6.55 9.50 7.62
CA GLY A 35 6.83 8.77 6.38
C GLY A 35 5.68 7.87 5.95
N GLU A 36 4.93 7.30 6.90
CA GLU A 36 3.87 6.35 6.58
C GLU A 36 2.57 6.69 7.30
N TYR A 37 1.47 6.61 6.56
CA TYR A 37 0.10 6.67 7.05
C TYR A 37 -0.55 5.31 6.79
N TRP A 38 -0.69 4.49 7.83
CA TRP A 38 -1.30 3.17 7.73
C TRP A 38 -2.82 3.32 7.71
N ALA A 39 -3.33 3.46 6.51
CA ALA A 39 -4.71 3.84 6.25
C ALA A 39 -5.70 2.75 6.66
N ILE A 40 -5.45 1.50 6.26
CA ILE A 40 -6.24 0.31 6.60
C ILE A 40 -5.27 -0.77 7.04
N SER A 41 -5.22 -1.05 8.34
CA SER A 41 -4.25 -1.95 8.94
C SER A 41 -4.81 -2.71 10.12
N ALA A 42 -4.60 -4.02 10.14
CA ALA A 42 -4.76 -4.86 11.31
C ALA A 42 -3.41 -5.42 11.81
N HIS A 43 -2.29 -4.89 11.27
CA HIS A 43 -0.95 -5.31 11.64
C HIS A 43 -0.60 -4.81 13.06
N PRO A 44 0.05 -5.63 13.94
CA PRO A 44 0.30 -5.26 15.33
C PRO A 44 1.15 -3.99 15.51
N ASN A 45 2.01 -3.66 14.54
CA ASN A 45 2.83 -2.44 14.57
C ASN A 45 2.02 -1.15 14.34
N GLY A 46 0.74 -1.25 13.92
CA GLY A 46 -0.12 -0.08 13.70
C GLY A 46 -1.53 -0.47 13.30
N VAL A 47 -2.40 -0.71 14.28
CA VAL A 47 -3.76 -1.18 14.06
C VAL A 47 -4.72 -0.01 13.91
N SER A 48 -5.46 0.03 12.79
CA SER A 48 -6.55 0.99 12.57
C SER A 48 -7.72 0.76 13.52
N THR A 49 -8.44 1.82 13.86
CA THR A 49 -9.62 1.79 14.74
C THR A 49 -10.86 2.22 13.97
N VAL A 50 -11.97 1.51 14.14
CA VAL A 50 -13.25 1.87 13.51
C VAL A 50 -13.79 3.16 14.15
N LYS A 51 -14.21 4.13 13.30
CA LYS A 51 -14.70 5.44 13.74
C LYS A 51 -16.22 5.49 14.00
N ASN A 52 -17.00 4.63 13.33
CA ASN A 52 -18.46 4.75 13.26
C ASN A 52 -19.20 3.48 13.65
N GLY A 53 -20.51 3.62 13.78
CA GLY A 53 -21.47 2.52 13.96
C GLY A 53 -21.31 1.75 15.26
N CYS A 54 -21.81 0.52 15.24
CA CYS A 54 -21.80 -0.35 16.45
C CYS A 54 -20.41 -0.86 16.81
N PHE A 55 -19.43 -0.75 15.90
CA PHE A 55 -18.04 -1.16 16.10
C PHE A 55 -17.09 0.02 16.38
N ALA A 56 -17.63 1.22 16.57
CA ALA A 56 -16.83 2.40 16.89
C ALA A 56 -15.92 2.17 18.10
N GLY A 57 -14.62 2.49 17.95
CA GLY A 57 -13.59 2.28 18.95
C GLY A 57 -12.96 0.90 18.97
N GLN A 58 -13.44 -0.07 18.19
CA GLN A 58 -12.80 -1.37 18.05
C GLN A 58 -11.62 -1.31 17.11
N LYS A 59 -10.58 -2.07 17.42
CA LYS A 59 -9.41 -2.26 16.56
C LYS A 59 -9.71 -3.27 15.46
N LEU A 60 -9.16 -3.05 14.27
CA LEU A 60 -9.46 -3.87 13.10
C LEU A 60 -8.98 -5.32 13.25
N ASP A 61 -7.88 -5.57 13.94
CA ASP A 61 -7.39 -6.93 14.25
C ASP A 61 -8.38 -7.72 15.12
N ALA A 62 -8.88 -7.10 16.19
CA ALA A 62 -9.89 -7.70 17.06
C ALA A 62 -11.20 -7.91 16.30
N LEU A 63 -11.64 -6.92 15.54
CA LEU A 63 -12.84 -7.02 14.73
C LEU A 63 -12.75 -8.15 13.70
N TYR A 64 -11.61 -8.31 13.02
CA TYR A 64 -11.38 -9.40 12.09
C TYR A 64 -11.41 -10.78 12.76
N ALA A 65 -10.87 -10.89 13.97
CA ALA A 65 -10.86 -12.14 14.73
C ALA A 65 -12.24 -12.53 15.27
N GLU A 66 -13.01 -11.55 15.76
CA GLU A 66 -14.28 -11.76 16.48
C GLU A 66 -15.50 -11.76 15.55
N HIS A 67 -15.43 -11.05 14.41
CA HIS A 67 -16.52 -10.81 13.46
C HIS A 67 -16.14 -11.21 12.04
N ARG A 68 -15.78 -12.49 11.87
CA ARG A 68 -15.35 -13.05 10.58
C ARG A 68 -16.39 -12.93 9.48
N GLU A 69 -17.67 -12.87 9.85
CA GLU A 69 -18.80 -12.69 8.93
C GLU A 69 -18.73 -11.37 8.17
N LEU A 70 -18.17 -10.30 8.77
CA LEU A 70 -17.96 -9.01 8.11
C LEU A 70 -16.95 -9.10 6.98
N PHE A 71 -16.11 -10.12 7.00
CA PHE A 71 -15.00 -10.33 6.05
C PHE A 71 -15.20 -11.61 5.22
N GLY A 72 -16.47 -12.09 5.08
CA GLY A 72 -16.81 -13.23 4.24
C GLY A 72 -16.38 -14.57 4.82
N ASN A 73 -16.08 -14.67 6.11
CA ASN A 73 -15.59 -15.89 6.79
C ASN A 73 -14.33 -16.49 6.11
N ARG A 74 -13.46 -15.63 5.60
CA ARG A 74 -12.24 -16.05 4.92
C ARG A 74 -11.34 -16.92 5.83
N PRO A 75 -10.53 -17.84 5.26
CA PRO A 75 -9.76 -18.80 6.04
C PRO A 75 -8.49 -18.19 6.67
N GLU A 76 -8.00 -17.05 6.19
CA GLU A 76 -6.74 -16.45 6.66
C GLU A 76 -6.84 -16.13 8.16
N PRO A 77 -5.86 -16.54 8.99
CA PRO A 77 -5.92 -16.35 10.45
C PRO A 77 -5.79 -14.88 10.85
N VAL A 78 -5.15 -14.06 10.02
CA VAL A 78 -4.97 -12.62 10.21
C VAL A 78 -5.58 -11.84 9.04
N PHE A 79 -5.90 -10.57 9.26
CA PHE A 79 -6.36 -9.68 8.19
C PHE A 79 -5.28 -9.59 7.12
N PRO A 80 -5.57 -9.96 5.85
CA PRO A 80 -4.51 -10.32 4.91
C PRO A 80 -3.83 -9.13 4.22
N LEU A 81 -4.42 -7.94 4.26
CA LEU A 81 -3.93 -6.77 3.53
C LEU A 81 -3.56 -5.61 4.45
N LEU A 82 -2.69 -4.76 3.96
CA LEU A 82 -2.31 -3.49 4.57
C LEU A 82 -2.27 -2.43 3.48
N THR A 83 -2.99 -1.33 3.70
CA THR A 83 -2.98 -0.17 2.79
C THR A 83 -2.31 1.00 3.50
N LYS A 84 -1.32 1.60 2.85
CA LYS A 84 -0.55 2.75 3.38
C LYS A 84 -0.53 3.89 2.37
N ILE A 85 -0.33 5.11 2.88
CA ILE A 85 0.19 6.22 2.08
C ILE A 85 1.62 6.48 2.56
N LEU A 86 2.57 6.52 1.63
CA LEU A 86 3.99 6.76 1.90
C LEU A 86 4.38 8.13 1.37
N ASP A 87 4.93 8.97 2.25
CA ASP A 87 5.51 10.29 1.92
C ASP A 87 7.04 10.17 1.93
N ALA A 88 7.61 9.93 0.76
CA ALA A 88 9.05 9.84 0.57
C ALA A 88 9.64 11.23 0.34
N ASN A 89 9.89 11.98 1.43
CA ASN A 89 10.60 13.26 1.35
C ASN A 89 12.10 13.07 1.02
N ASP A 90 12.66 11.92 1.42
CA ASP A 90 13.98 11.43 1.02
C ASP A 90 13.85 9.98 0.53
N TRP A 91 14.89 9.43 -0.08
CA TRP A 91 14.92 8.04 -0.55
C TRP A 91 14.62 7.05 0.57
N LEU A 92 13.72 6.11 0.33
CA LEU A 92 13.64 4.90 1.14
C LEU A 92 14.87 4.02 0.88
N SER A 93 15.18 3.11 1.79
CA SER A 93 16.27 2.15 1.55
C SER A 93 16.00 1.31 0.30
N VAL A 94 17.06 0.91 -0.40
CA VAL A 94 16.98 -0.17 -1.37
C VAL A 94 16.71 -1.46 -0.61
N GLN A 95 15.63 -2.14 -0.94
CA GLN A 95 15.09 -3.24 -0.16
C GLN A 95 14.48 -4.33 -1.04
N VAL A 96 14.22 -5.45 -0.42
CA VAL A 96 13.48 -6.57 -0.98
C VAL A 96 12.63 -7.22 0.11
N HIS A 97 11.53 -7.84 -0.29
CA HIS A 97 10.62 -8.54 0.63
C HIS A 97 10.58 -10.03 0.32
N PRO A 98 10.43 -10.89 1.36
CA PRO A 98 10.28 -12.32 1.18
C PRO A 98 8.91 -12.70 0.62
N ASP A 99 8.78 -13.92 0.11
CA ASP A 99 7.50 -14.59 -0.08
C ASP A 99 6.96 -15.18 1.23
N ASP A 100 5.74 -15.75 1.20
CA ASP A 100 5.10 -16.33 2.40
C ASP A 100 5.91 -17.47 3.01
N ALA A 101 6.55 -18.30 2.19
CA ALA A 101 7.30 -19.45 2.69
C ALA A 101 8.51 -18.99 3.52
N TYR A 102 9.28 -18.06 2.98
CA TYR A 102 10.44 -17.51 3.66
C TYR A 102 10.04 -16.62 4.86
N GLY A 103 9.04 -15.75 4.68
CA GLY A 103 8.57 -14.86 5.74
C GLY A 103 8.04 -15.62 6.96
N LEU A 104 7.22 -16.65 6.76
CA LEU A 104 6.69 -17.47 7.84
C LEU A 104 7.78 -18.31 8.55
N GLU A 105 8.77 -18.81 7.81
CA GLU A 105 9.86 -19.60 8.38
C GLU A 105 10.84 -18.77 9.21
N HIS A 106 11.20 -17.58 8.72
CA HIS A 106 12.30 -16.78 9.30
C HIS A 106 11.83 -15.64 10.20
N GLU A 107 10.66 -15.05 9.92
CA GLU A 107 10.16 -13.87 10.62
C GLU A 107 8.85 -14.14 11.38
N GLY A 108 8.15 -15.22 11.06
CA GLY A 108 6.82 -15.51 11.59
C GLY A 108 5.72 -14.60 11.04
N GLU A 109 5.98 -13.93 9.92
CA GLU A 109 5.06 -13.03 9.20
C GLU A 109 4.77 -13.55 7.79
N LEU A 110 3.70 -13.04 7.18
CA LEU A 110 3.44 -13.25 5.76
C LEU A 110 4.58 -12.68 4.90
N GLY A 111 4.68 -13.12 3.68
CA GLY A 111 5.45 -12.46 2.65
C GLY A 111 4.91 -11.06 2.38
N LYS A 112 5.62 -10.28 1.55
CA LYS A 112 5.21 -8.91 1.26
C LYS A 112 5.26 -8.63 -0.25
N THR A 113 4.26 -9.15 -0.95
CA THR A 113 3.93 -8.70 -2.30
C THR A 113 3.12 -7.42 -2.18
N GLU A 114 3.46 -6.41 -2.98
CA GLU A 114 2.87 -5.07 -2.91
C GLU A 114 2.65 -4.46 -4.29
N CYS A 115 1.95 -3.35 -4.34
CA CYS A 115 1.85 -2.49 -5.51
C CYS A 115 1.71 -1.03 -5.08
N TRP A 116 2.12 -0.13 -5.97
CA TRP A 116 2.13 1.31 -5.73
C TRP A 116 1.32 2.05 -6.79
N TYR A 117 0.41 2.90 -6.34
CA TYR A 117 -0.19 3.93 -7.16
C TYR A 117 0.44 5.28 -6.79
N VAL A 118 1.06 5.95 -7.76
CA VAL A 118 1.74 7.24 -7.53
C VAL A 118 0.68 8.35 -7.46
N ILE A 119 0.48 8.91 -6.27
CA ILE A 119 -0.46 10.01 -6.02
C ILE A 119 0.14 11.33 -6.52
N ALA A 120 1.41 11.57 -6.17
CA ALA A 120 2.16 12.75 -6.58
C ALA A 120 3.65 12.42 -6.71
N ALA A 121 4.34 13.12 -7.58
CA ALA A 121 5.78 13.04 -7.74
C ALA A 121 6.33 14.42 -8.13
N ASP A 122 7.45 14.80 -7.52
CA ASP A 122 8.16 16.02 -7.88
C ASP A 122 8.82 15.86 -9.26
N GLU A 123 9.16 16.96 -9.92
CA GLU A 123 9.82 16.90 -11.23
C GLU A 123 11.18 16.18 -11.12
N GLY A 124 11.40 15.19 -11.98
CA GLY A 124 12.61 14.36 -12.00
C GLY A 124 12.65 13.27 -10.93
N ALA A 125 11.56 13.03 -10.20
CA ALA A 125 11.49 11.93 -9.24
C ALA A 125 11.65 10.57 -9.92
N GLU A 126 12.37 9.66 -9.25
CA GLU A 126 12.69 8.33 -9.75
C GLU A 126 12.46 7.29 -8.65
N ILE A 127 12.18 6.06 -9.05
CA ILE A 127 12.23 4.87 -8.19
C ILE A 127 13.37 3.96 -8.62
N ILE A 128 13.83 3.10 -7.72
CA ILE A 128 14.60 1.92 -8.05
C ILE A 128 13.62 0.77 -8.23
N TYR A 129 13.68 0.08 -9.38
CA TYR A 129 12.78 -1.01 -9.69
C TYR A 129 13.51 -2.10 -10.46
N GLY A 130 13.96 -3.13 -9.73
CA GLY A 130 14.80 -4.21 -10.24
C GLY A 130 16.30 -3.91 -10.20
N HIS A 131 17.06 -4.88 -10.73
CA HIS A 131 18.52 -4.83 -10.75
C HIS A 131 19.07 -5.50 -12.02
N ASN A 132 20.35 -5.22 -12.35
CA ASN A 132 21.00 -5.69 -13.56
C ASN A 132 21.81 -6.98 -13.41
N ALA A 133 22.05 -7.46 -12.17
CA ALA A 133 22.82 -8.67 -11.92
C ALA A 133 22.18 -9.90 -12.57
N LYS A 134 22.99 -10.76 -13.15
CA LYS A 134 22.55 -11.97 -13.90
C LYS A 134 22.60 -13.23 -13.06
N SER A 135 23.22 -13.18 -11.90
CA SER A 135 23.24 -14.27 -10.92
C SER A 135 23.33 -13.71 -9.49
N LYS A 136 23.09 -14.57 -8.49
CA LYS A 136 23.25 -14.21 -7.08
C LYS A 136 24.71 -13.91 -6.73
N GLU A 137 25.68 -14.54 -7.40
CA GLU A 137 27.10 -14.32 -7.23
C GLU A 137 27.50 -12.92 -7.75
N GLU A 138 27.01 -12.53 -8.93
CA GLU A 138 27.21 -11.19 -9.49
C GLU A 138 26.56 -10.12 -8.60
N LEU A 139 25.33 -10.37 -8.16
CA LEU A 139 24.62 -9.50 -7.21
C LEU A 139 25.48 -9.25 -5.95
N ARG A 140 25.96 -10.33 -5.31
CA ARG A 140 26.82 -10.25 -4.12
C ARG A 140 28.08 -9.42 -4.39
N GLN A 141 28.78 -9.68 -5.51
CA GLN A 141 29.99 -8.93 -5.88
C GLN A 141 29.72 -7.44 -6.08
N GLN A 142 28.61 -7.08 -6.76
CA GLN A 142 28.25 -5.68 -6.97
C GLN A 142 27.86 -4.99 -5.67
N VAL A 143 27.12 -5.65 -4.77
CA VAL A 143 26.79 -5.13 -3.44
C VAL A 143 28.05 -4.92 -2.59
N GLU A 144 28.96 -5.91 -2.52
CA GLU A 144 30.20 -5.85 -1.75
C GLU A 144 31.17 -4.75 -2.28
N SER A 145 31.21 -4.57 -3.60
CA SER A 145 32.00 -3.51 -4.23
C SER A 145 31.30 -2.13 -4.22
N LYS A 146 30.06 -2.06 -3.71
CA LYS A 146 29.22 -0.85 -3.73
C LYS A 146 29.00 -0.28 -5.14
N ASP A 147 28.91 -1.15 -6.15
CA ASP A 147 28.71 -0.75 -7.54
C ASP A 147 27.22 -0.51 -7.85
N TRP A 148 26.63 0.43 -7.10
CA TRP A 148 25.20 0.71 -7.14
C TRP A 148 24.73 1.25 -8.49
N ASP A 149 25.55 2.05 -9.17
CA ASP A 149 25.20 2.67 -10.45
C ASP A 149 25.02 1.64 -11.58
N HIS A 150 25.76 0.53 -11.55
CA HIS A 150 25.58 -0.56 -12.51
C HIS A 150 24.55 -1.58 -12.03
N LEU A 151 24.38 -1.74 -10.72
CA LEU A 151 23.45 -2.71 -10.15
C LEU A 151 22.00 -2.27 -10.28
N LEU A 152 21.67 -1.04 -9.88
CA LEU A 152 20.32 -0.59 -9.66
C LEU A 152 19.65 -0.04 -10.93
N THR A 153 18.42 -0.46 -11.20
CA THR A 153 17.63 0.07 -12.30
C THR A 153 16.74 1.22 -11.81
N LYS A 154 17.02 2.44 -12.29
CA LYS A 154 16.22 3.63 -11.97
C LYS A 154 15.18 3.88 -13.05
N ILE A 155 13.96 4.22 -12.62
CA ILE A 155 12.83 4.53 -13.50
C ILE A 155 12.25 5.88 -13.10
N PRO A 156 12.11 6.84 -14.03
CA PRO A 156 11.42 8.10 -13.76
C PRO A 156 9.92 7.84 -13.54
N VAL A 157 9.32 8.58 -12.62
CA VAL A 157 7.91 8.42 -12.24
C VAL A 157 7.16 9.74 -12.23
N LYS A 158 5.84 9.66 -12.42
CA LYS A 158 4.90 10.77 -12.33
C LYS A 158 3.58 10.34 -11.69
N ALA A 159 2.79 11.30 -11.26
CA ALA A 159 1.45 11.03 -10.76
C ALA A 159 0.62 10.19 -11.76
N GLY A 160 -0.11 9.21 -11.26
CA GLY A 160 -0.92 8.28 -12.01
C GLY A 160 -0.17 7.01 -12.48
N ASP A 161 1.14 6.93 -12.33
CA ASP A 161 1.87 5.70 -12.62
C ASP A 161 1.54 4.60 -11.61
N PHE A 162 1.65 3.36 -12.06
CA PHE A 162 1.39 2.17 -11.25
C PHE A 162 2.50 1.14 -11.39
N PHE A 163 2.92 0.57 -10.26
CA PHE A 163 3.97 -0.45 -10.21
C PHE A 163 3.51 -1.66 -9.39
N TYR A 164 3.66 -2.85 -9.96
CA TYR A 164 3.45 -4.12 -9.27
C TYR A 164 4.78 -4.64 -8.76
N VAL A 165 4.93 -4.79 -7.45
CA VAL A 165 6.17 -5.17 -6.76
C VAL A 165 5.98 -6.51 -6.07
N PRO A 166 6.08 -7.65 -6.80
CA PRO A 166 6.03 -8.95 -6.17
C PRO A 166 7.22 -9.17 -5.23
N SER A 167 7.04 -10.04 -4.23
CA SER A 167 8.13 -10.51 -3.38
C SER A 167 9.35 -10.94 -4.22
N GLY A 168 10.56 -10.72 -3.70
CA GLY A 168 11.81 -10.95 -4.43
C GLY A 168 12.25 -9.82 -5.37
N THR A 169 11.45 -8.77 -5.56
CA THR A 169 11.82 -7.62 -6.38
C THR A 169 12.66 -6.62 -5.57
N MET A 170 13.85 -6.28 -6.06
CA MET A 170 14.65 -5.17 -5.50
C MET A 170 14.00 -3.84 -5.87
N HIS A 171 13.77 -2.97 -4.89
CA HIS A 171 13.10 -1.69 -5.13
C HIS A 171 13.47 -0.62 -4.09
N ALA A 172 13.21 0.64 -4.44
CA ALA A 172 13.19 1.77 -3.51
C ALA A 172 12.32 2.90 -4.07
N ILE A 173 11.61 3.62 -3.19
CA ILE A 173 10.90 4.84 -3.55
C ILE A 173 11.86 6.02 -3.39
N GLY A 174 11.96 6.84 -4.42
CA GLY A 174 12.83 8.01 -4.43
C GLY A 174 12.21 9.22 -3.75
N SER A 175 13.07 10.22 -3.53
CA SER A 175 12.66 11.49 -2.92
C SER A 175 11.59 12.21 -3.74
N GLY A 176 10.66 12.87 -3.06
CA GLY A 176 9.63 13.70 -3.66
C GLY A 176 8.39 12.95 -4.11
N ILE A 177 8.26 11.67 -3.78
CA ILE A 177 7.15 10.81 -4.22
C ILE A 177 6.17 10.56 -3.08
N LEU A 178 4.87 10.64 -3.42
CA LEU A 178 3.77 10.25 -2.55
C LEU A 178 2.99 9.12 -3.22
N ILE A 179 2.89 7.97 -2.58
CA ILE A 179 2.19 6.79 -3.12
C ILE A 179 1.10 6.28 -2.19
N LEU A 180 0.10 5.60 -2.77
CA LEU A 180 -0.70 4.63 -2.05
C LEU A 180 -0.15 3.24 -2.34
N GLU A 181 0.20 2.53 -1.28
CA GLU A 181 0.68 1.15 -1.30
C GLU A 181 -0.43 0.20 -0.84
N THR A 182 -0.69 -0.83 -1.62
CA THR A 182 -1.49 -1.99 -1.20
C THR A 182 -0.58 -3.20 -1.16
N GLN A 183 -0.54 -3.90 -0.03
CA GLN A 183 0.38 -5.00 0.24
C GLN A 183 -0.26 -6.11 1.07
N GLN A 184 0.38 -7.28 1.09
CA GLN A 184 0.11 -8.28 2.12
C GLN A 184 0.39 -7.69 3.51
N SER A 185 -0.30 -8.19 4.54
CA SER A 185 -0.17 -7.69 5.92
C SER A 185 1.14 -8.16 6.56
N SER A 186 2.23 -7.48 6.20
CA SER A 186 3.60 -7.72 6.70
C SER A 186 4.34 -6.40 6.81
N ASP A 187 5.27 -6.31 7.78
CA ASP A 187 6.19 -5.16 7.94
C ASP A 187 7.66 -5.58 7.73
N THR A 188 7.88 -6.83 7.29
CA THR A 188 9.21 -7.38 7.03
C THR A 188 9.89 -6.68 5.87
N THR A 189 11.11 -6.19 6.10
CA THR A 189 11.94 -5.50 5.11
C THR A 189 13.38 -5.93 5.21
N TYR A 190 13.93 -6.52 4.13
CA TYR A 190 15.36 -6.80 4.02
C TYR A 190 16.05 -5.67 3.28
N ARG A 191 16.87 -4.93 4.02
CA ARG A 191 17.55 -3.72 3.55
C ARG A 191 18.88 -4.08 2.91
N VAL A 192 19.03 -3.72 1.62
CA VAL A 192 20.25 -3.95 0.81
C VAL A 192 21.22 -2.78 0.92
N TYR A 193 20.66 -1.56 0.84
CA TYR A 193 21.44 -0.33 0.87
C TYR A 193 20.61 0.83 1.43
N ASP A 194 21.21 1.68 2.24
CA ASP A 194 20.53 2.81 2.86
C ASP A 194 21.26 4.14 2.64
N PHE A 195 21.98 4.27 1.51
CA PHE A 195 22.70 5.48 1.10
C PHE A 195 23.74 5.96 2.14
N ASP A 196 24.25 5.05 2.95
CA ASP A 196 25.15 5.33 4.08
C ASP A 196 24.58 6.41 5.05
N ARG A 197 23.24 6.54 5.10
CA ARG A 197 22.50 7.52 5.89
C ARG A 197 22.54 7.16 7.37
N LYS A 198 22.71 8.19 8.20
CA LYS A 198 22.74 8.05 9.65
C LYS A 198 21.48 8.64 10.28
N ASP A 199 21.05 8.04 11.37
CA ASP A 199 20.04 8.61 12.25
C ASP A 199 20.59 9.83 13.04
N ASP A 200 19.74 10.50 13.80
CA ASP A 200 20.11 11.67 14.62
C ASP A 200 21.16 11.35 15.69
N ALA A 201 21.30 10.09 16.07
CA ALA A 201 22.34 9.60 17.00
C ALA A 201 23.66 9.24 16.28
N GLY A 202 23.70 9.34 14.96
CA GLY A 202 24.89 9.04 14.14
C GLY A 202 25.05 7.56 13.77
N ASN A 203 24.03 6.71 14.01
CA ASN A 203 24.07 5.28 13.71
C ASN A 203 23.56 5.01 12.30
N LEU A 204 24.14 4.01 11.64
CA LEU A 204 23.62 3.44 10.40
C LEU A 204 22.49 2.46 10.72
N ARG A 205 21.47 2.37 9.86
CA ARG A 205 20.47 1.30 9.94
C ARG A 205 21.10 -0.03 9.54
N GLU A 206 20.62 -1.11 10.15
CA GLU A 206 21.05 -2.46 9.84
C GLU A 206 20.73 -2.84 8.40
N LEU A 207 21.68 -3.53 7.75
CA LEU A 207 21.51 -4.13 6.43
C LEU A 207 21.33 -5.65 6.57
N HIS A 208 20.50 -6.24 5.72
CA HIS A 208 20.10 -7.65 5.75
C HIS A 208 20.58 -8.36 4.47
N LEU A 209 21.89 -8.32 4.19
CA LEU A 209 22.42 -8.71 2.89
C LEU A 209 22.20 -10.18 2.56
N GLU A 210 22.40 -11.10 3.54
CA GLU A 210 22.21 -12.54 3.31
C GLU A 210 20.75 -12.86 3.01
N GLN A 211 19.83 -12.36 3.85
CA GLN A 211 18.39 -12.55 3.64
C GLN A 211 17.96 -11.94 2.31
N SER A 212 18.48 -10.77 1.97
CA SER A 212 18.19 -10.12 0.69
C SER A 212 18.60 -10.97 -0.49
N ILE A 213 19.82 -11.52 -0.47
CA ILE A 213 20.32 -12.39 -1.54
C ILE A 213 19.54 -13.70 -1.63
N ASP A 214 19.10 -14.23 -0.48
CA ASP A 214 18.29 -15.45 -0.44
C ASP A 214 16.95 -15.27 -1.16
N VAL A 215 16.26 -14.15 -0.91
CA VAL A 215 14.91 -13.91 -1.44
C VAL A 215 14.88 -13.20 -2.79
N LEU A 216 15.97 -12.53 -3.21
CA LEU A 216 16.00 -11.80 -4.47
C LEU A 216 15.80 -12.71 -5.69
N THR A 217 14.92 -12.28 -6.58
CA THR A 217 14.67 -12.89 -7.90
C THR A 217 15.60 -12.29 -8.93
N ILE A 218 16.33 -13.14 -9.67
CA ILE A 218 17.17 -12.71 -10.78
C ILE A 218 16.32 -12.55 -12.03
N GLY A 219 16.44 -11.42 -12.70
CA GLY A 219 15.71 -11.08 -13.91
C GLY A 219 14.92 -9.79 -13.79
N GLU A 220 14.13 -9.51 -14.81
CA GLU A 220 13.29 -8.31 -14.82
C GLU A 220 12.07 -8.50 -13.90
N PRO A 221 11.66 -7.45 -13.17
CA PRO A 221 10.42 -7.48 -12.36
C PRO A 221 9.20 -7.80 -13.23
N ALA A 222 8.24 -8.49 -12.63
CA ALA A 222 6.96 -8.75 -13.28
C ALA A 222 6.16 -7.46 -13.45
N ASN A 223 5.58 -7.25 -14.63
CA ASN A 223 4.75 -6.09 -14.92
C ASN A 223 3.26 -6.46 -14.88
N SER A 224 2.45 -5.57 -14.33
CA SER A 224 0.99 -5.65 -14.49
C SER A 224 0.57 -5.13 -15.86
N ARG A 225 -0.63 -5.55 -16.30
CA ARG A 225 -1.27 -5.05 -17.52
C ARG A 225 -2.63 -4.48 -17.15
N PRO A 226 -2.72 -3.18 -16.83
CA PRO A 226 -3.99 -2.55 -16.47
C PRO A 226 -5.04 -2.72 -17.56
N VAL A 227 -6.29 -2.99 -17.13
CA VAL A 227 -7.44 -3.14 -18.02
C VAL A 227 -8.51 -2.13 -17.61
N THR A 228 -8.89 -1.25 -18.52
CA THR A 228 -9.86 -0.18 -18.28
C THR A 228 -11.21 -0.49 -18.93
N ILE A 229 -12.27 -0.30 -18.16
CA ILE A 229 -13.66 -0.38 -18.60
C ILE A 229 -14.29 1.00 -18.34
N GLN A 230 -15.02 1.52 -19.31
CA GLN A 230 -15.77 2.78 -19.20
C GLN A 230 -17.28 2.52 -19.26
N ALA A 231 -18.00 3.13 -18.34
CA ALA A 231 -19.45 3.23 -18.32
C ALA A 231 -19.81 4.71 -18.01
N ASP A 232 -21.05 5.12 -18.20
CA ASP A 232 -21.48 6.54 -18.20
C ASP A 232 -20.82 7.43 -17.13
N SER A 233 -20.86 7.00 -15.86
CA SER A 233 -20.31 7.77 -14.72
C SER A 233 -19.09 7.11 -14.07
N LEU A 234 -18.55 6.03 -14.64
CA LEU A 234 -17.45 5.23 -14.07
C LEU A 234 -16.39 4.92 -15.12
N THR A 235 -15.15 5.27 -14.82
CA THR A 235 -13.99 4.63 -15.44
C THR A 235 -13.35 3.71 -14.41
N SER A 236 -13.44 2.40 -14.62
CA SER A 236 -12.82 1.39 -13.75
C SER A 236 -11.60 0.80 -14.43
N THR A 237 -10.45 0.92 -13.79
CA THR A 237 -9.19 0.32 -14.24
C THR A 237 -8.75 -0.75 -13.24
N LEU A 238 -8.76 -2.01 -13.66
CA LEU A 238 -8.06 -3.07 -12.93
C LEU A 238 -6.57 -2.84 -13.11
N LEU A 239 -5.89 -2.47 -12.03
CA LEU A 239 -4.45 -2.17 -12.03
C LEU A 239 -3.62 -3.45 -11.95
N VAL A 240 -4.01 -4.36 -11.05
CA VAL A 240 -3.40 -5.68 -10.87
C VAL A 240 -4.40 -6.65 -10.25
N ALA A 241 -4.27 -7.93 -10.59
CA ALA A 241 -4.88 -9.04 -9.87
C ALA A 241 -3.85 -10.16 -9.78
N ASN A 242 -3.67 -10.72 -8.59
CA ASN A 242 -2.77 -11.83 -8.28
C ASN A 242 -3.41 -12.73 -7.22
N ASP A 243 -2.67 -13.68 -6.68
CA ASP A 243 -3.16 -14.64 -5.67
C ASP A 243 -3.46 -14.01 -4.31
N PHE A 244 -2.98 -12.80 -4.03
CA PHE A 244 -3.10 -12.12 -2.75
C PHE A 244 -4.13 -11.01 -2.75
N PHE A 245 -4.26 -10.27 -3.87
CA PHE A 245 -5.18 -9.13 -3.98
C PHE A 245 -5.51 -8.76 -5.42
N ALA A 246 -6.64 -8.10 -5.59
CA ALA A 246 -6.95 -7.29 -6.76
C ALA A 246 -7.05 -5.83 -6.38
N VAL A 247 -6.53 -4.93 -7.24
CA VAL A 247 -6.53 -3.48 -7.03
C VAL A 247 -7.11 -2.77 -8.23
N TYR A 248 -8.08 -1.91 -7.98
CA TYR A 248 -8.77 -1.12 -8.98
C TYR A 248 -8.57 0.37 -8.70
N LYS A 249 -8.49 1.14 -9.76
CA LYS A 249 -8.72 2.58 -9.73
C LYS A 249 -10.12 2.86 -10.28
N TRP A 250 -10.91 3.58 -9.53
CA TRP A 250 -12.21 4.07 -9.97
C TRP A 250 -12.18 5.59 -10.08
N ASP A 251 -12.52 6.10 -11.27
CA ASP A 251 -12.81 7.51 -11.49
C ASP A 251 -14.33 7.62 -11.66
N ILE A 252 -14.98 8.35 -10.74
CA ILE A 252 -16.43 8.54 -10.69
C ILE A 252 -16.73 9.99 -11.04
N ALA A 253 -17.65 10.19 -12.00
CA ALA A 253 -18.17 11.48 -12.40
C ALA A 253 -19.70 11.39 -12.56
N GLY A 254 -20.43 11.52 -11.45
CA GLY A 254 -21.88 11.35 -11.38
C GLY A 254 -22.31 10.32 -10.36
N SER A 255 -23.25 9.43 -10.68
CA SER A 255 -23.77 8.42 -9.76
C SER A 255 -23.64 7.03 -10.36
N VAL A 256 -23.15 6.08 -9.56
CA VAL A 256 -22.91 4.69 -9.96
C VAL A 256 -23.43 3.74 -8.90
N ASN A 257 -24.25 2.78 -9.31
CA ASN A 257 -24.71 1.69 -8.46
C ASN A 257 -23.77 0.49 -8.59
N PHE A 258 -23.29 0.01 -7.47
CA PHE A 258 -22.41 -1.15 -7.39
C PHE A 258 -23.12 -2.36 -6.76
N LYS A 259 -22.68 -3.53 -7.18
CA LYS A 259 -22.99 -4.80 -6.50
C LYS A 259 -21.70 -5.43 -6.03
N LYS A 260 -21.76 -6.09 -4.90
CA LYS A 260 -20.63 -6.80 -4.31
C LYS A 260 -20.09 -7.86 -5.29
N THR A 261 -18.77 -7.82 -5.51
CA THR A 261 -18.03 -8.78 -6.35
C THR A 261 -16.93 -9.52 -5.58
N ALA A 262 -16.63 -9.08 -4.35
CA ALA A 262 -15.63 -9.68 -3.47
C ALA A 262 -16.22 -9.87 -2.08
N ASP A 263 -15.53 -10.63 -1.21
CA ASP A 263 -16.01 -10.89 0.15
C ASP A 263 -16.13 -9.58 0.95
N TYR A 264 -15.18 -8.68 0.80
CA TYR A 264 -15.20 -7.30 1.31
C TYR A 264 -14.27 -6.45 0.45
N SER A 265 -14.32 -5.13 0.58
CA SER A 265 -13.45 -4.22 -0.18
C SER A 265 -12.87 -3.14 0.73
N LEU A 266 -11.59 -2.82 0.49
CA LEU A 266 -10.88 -1.69 1.09
C LEU A 266 -10.96 -0.52 0.11
N VAL A 267 -11.35 0.65 0.59
CA VAL A 267 -11.54 1.83 -0.24
C VAL A 267 -10.75 3.01 0.31
N SER A 268 -10.03 3.69 -0.57
CA SER A 268 -9.28 4.90 -0.27
C SER A 268 -9.67 6.00 -1.26
N VAL A 269 -10.18 7.13 -0.76
CA VAL A 269 -10.53 8.30 -1.57
C VAL A 269 -9.27 9.14 -1.77
N LEU A 270 -8.75 9.19 -3.00
CA LEU A 270 -7.50 9.92 -3.29
C LEU A 270 -7.73 11.34 -3.75
N GLU A 271 -8.85 11.60 -4.43
CA GLU A 271 -9.20 12.93 -4.94
C GLU A 271 -10.72 13.13 -4.93
N GLY A 272 -11.14 14.38 -4.81
CA GLY A 272 -12.51 14.80 -4.97
C GLY A 272 -13.39 14.67 -3.73
N ILE A 273 -14.69 14.81 -3.94
CA ILE A 273 -15.75 14.75 -2.92
C ILE A 273 -16.96 14.00 -3.46
N GLY A 274 -17.69 13.36 -2.58
CA GLY A 274 -18.92 12.67 -2.98
C GLY A 274 -19.66 12.07 -1.79
N GLU A 275 -20.48 11.07 -2.08
CA GLU A 275 -21.31 10.38 -1.10
C GLU A 275 -21.31 8.87 -1.38
N LEU A 276 -21.32 8.11 -0.32
CA LEU A 276 -21.59 6.67 -0.32
C LEU A 276 -22.98 6.44 0.28
N GLU A 277 -23.88 5.81 -0.45
CA GLU A 277 -25.18 5.38 0.05
C GLU A 277 -25.19 3.85 0.24
N VAL A 278 -25.54 3.41 1.44
CA VAL A 278 -25.73 1.99 1.82
C VAL A 278 -27.02 1.85 2.59
N ASP A 279 -27.93 0.98 2.17
CA ASP A 279 -29.21 0.70 2.83
C ASP A 279 -30.01 1.98 3.17
N GLY A 280 -29.95 3.01 2.30
CA GLY A 280 -30.64 4.30 2.48
C GLY A 280 -29.94 5.26 3.46
N SER A 281 -28.81 4.89 4.03
CA SER A 281 -27.95 5.78 4.83
C SER A 281 -26.89 6.40 3.92
N VAL A 282 -26.69 7.72 4.04
CA VAL A 282 -25.73 8.48 3.22
C VAL A 282 -24.55 8.88 4.08
N TYR A 283 -23.34 8.60 3.58
CA TYR A 283 -22.06 8.93 4.20
C TYR A 283 -21.30 9.89 3.27
N PRO A 284 -20.99 11.10 3.72
CA PRO A 284 -20.17 12.01 2.93
C PRO A 284 -18.77 11.43 2.78
N LEU A 285 -18.19 11.61 1.59
CA LEU A 285 -16.83 11.18 1.27
C LEU A 285 -15.99 12.37 0.86
N GLU A 286 -14.81 12.47 1.45
CA GLU A 286 -13.81 13.48 1.12
C GLU A 286 -12.46 12.82 0.83
N LYS A 287 -11.63 13.54 0.10
CA LYS A 287 -10.23 13.16 -0.13
C LYS A 287 -9.54 12.81 1.22
N GLY A 288 -8.89 11.66 1.26
CA GLY A 288 -8.16 11.18 2.44
C GLY A 288 -8.99 10.31 3.37
N GLU A 289 -10.23 9.96 3.01
CA GLU A 289 -10.99 8.98 3.77
C GLU A 289 -10.69 7.55 3.34
N HIS A 290 -10.66 6.66 4.33
CA HIS A 290 -10.41 5.24 4.17
C HIS A 290 -11.45 4.44 4.92
N PHE A 291 -12.02 3.45 4.24
CA PHE A 291 -13.07 2.61 4.82
C PHE A 291 -13.08 1.20 4.23
N ILE A 292 -13.76 0.30 4.90
CA ILE A 292 -14.04 -1.05 4.43
C ILE A 292 -15.53 -1.14 4.11
N LEU A 293 -15.87 -1.73 2.97
CA LEU A 293 -17.19 -2.23 2.65
C LEU A 293 -17.24 -3.70 3.09
N PRO A 294 -17.89 -4.03 4.22
CA PRO A 294 -17.90 -5.38 4.74
C PRO A 294 -18.78 -6.32 3.93
N SER A 295 -18.73 -7.60 4.23
CA SER A 295 -19.37 -8.66 3.44
C SER A 295 -20.89 -8.57 3.38
N ASP A 296 -21.52 -7.97 4.37
CA ASP A 296 -22.97 -7.77 4.44
C ASP A 296 -23.45 -6.55 3.65
N VAL A 297 -22.55 -5.66 3.19
CA VAL A 297 -22.86 -4.61 2.21
C VAL A 297 -22.85 -5.23 0.81
N THR A 298 -24.03 -5.55 0.29
CA THR A 298 -24.16 -6.26 -1.00
C THR A 298 -24.42 -5.35 -2.18
N GLU A 299 -25.00 -4.17 -1.94
CA GLU A 299 -25.26 -3.13 -2.95
C GLU A 299 -24.99 -1.76 -2.32
N TRP A 300 -24.44 -0.83 -3.11
CA TRP A 300 -24.19 0.55 -2.68
C TRP A 300 -24.16 1.49 -3.87
N THR A 301 -24.34 2.76 -3.62
CA THR A 301 -24.20 3.83 -4.61
C THR A 301 -23.05 4.75 -4.22
N LEU A 302 -22.18 5.05 -5.17
CA LEU A 302 -21.23 6.16 -5.06
C LEU A 302 -21.68 7.29 -5.99
N SER A 303 -21.70 8.51 -5.47
CA SER A 303 -22.05 9.70 -6.23
C SER A 303 -21.11 10.85 -5.95
N GLY A 304 -20.78 11.65 -6.97
CA GLY A 304 -19.87 12.79 -6.87
C GLY A 304 -18.86 12.86 -8.00
N ASP A 305 -17.76 13.53 -7.73
CA ASP A 305 -16.58 13.60 -8.60
C ASP A 305 -15.37 13.17 -7.76
N MET A 306 -14.95 11.92 -7.93
CA MET A 306 -13.97 11.29 -7.05
C MET A 306 -13.05 10.32 -7.80
N GLN A 307 -11.81 10.24 -7.33
CA GLN A 307 -10.89 9.16 -7.66
C GLN A 307 -10.64 8.28 -6.43
N LEU A 308 -10.83 6.98 -6.58
CA LEU A 308 -10.68 6.00 -5.52
C LEU A 308 -9.72 4.89 -5.92
N ILE A 309 -8.97 4.38 -4.95
CA ILE A 309 -8.33 3.06 -5.07
C ILE A 309 -9.13 2.08 -4.23
N VAL A 310 -9.52 0.98 -4.87
CA VAL A 310 -10.31 -0.09 -4.27
C VAL A 310 -9.55 -1.39 -4.38
N SER A 311 -9.40 -2.08 -3.26
CA SER A 311 -8.72 -3.38 -3.24
C SER A 311 -9.51 -4.41 -2.46
N HIS A 312 -9.24 -5.68 -2.75
CA HIS A 312 -9.78 -6.81 -2.00
C HIS A 312 -8.81 -8.00 -2.08
N PRO A 313 -8.79 -8.90 -1.09
CA PRO A 313 -8.01 -10.12 -1.15
C PRO A 313 -8.62 -11.18 -2.07
#